data_54006c965eb021d5233c7fec02738015
#
_entry.id   54006c965eb021d5233c7fec02738015
#
_cell.length_a   1.000
_cell.length_b   1.000
_cell.length_c   1.000
_cell.angle_alpha   90.00
_cell.angle_beta   90.00
_cell.angle_gamma   90.00
#
_symmetry.space_group_name_H-M   'P 1'
#
loop_
_entity.id
_entity.type
_entity.pdbx_description
1 polymer ?
#
loop_
_entity_poly.entity_id
_entity_poly.type
_entity_poly.pdbx_seq_one_letter_code
_entity_poly.pdbx_strand_id
1 'polypeptide(L)'
;MEAARSGIEDVTSPDRISQLPNDLLFRILSLIPVSDAMSTSLLSKRWKSVWKMLPTLVYNENSCSNIGSLGFDQFCGRSLQLHEAPLLKTLTLELRKQTDSLDSSIFPNIHSTLLEFSIKSTGYPVYYSTISFPNNLDVFQTLVVLKLQGNICLDVVDSPVCFQSLKSLYLTCVNFENEESFSKLLSACPVLEDLFLQRLCSVGRFLFSISVPSLQRLTYTKEQAYYSNDEAILEITAPSLKHLNIFDRVGVFSFIEDMPKLVEASVRVKLSKNEKLPKVLTSVEHLSLDLYPSM
;
A
#
# COMPACT_ATOMS: atom_id res chain seq x y z
N MET A 1 21.59 17.37 71.77
CA MET A 1 21.63 16.27 70.75
C MET A 1 20.74 16.71 69.61
N GLU A 2 21.32 17.27 68.64
CA GLU A 2 20.69 17.85 67.45
C GLU A 2 20.82 16.79 66.34
N ALA A 3 19.68 16.26 65.90
CA ALA A 3 19.65 15.25 64.83
C ALA A 3 19.68 15.95 63.47
N ALA A 4 20.77 15.85 62.76
CA ALA A 4 20.90 16.31 61.38
C ALA A 4 19.94 15.53 60.48
N ARG A 5 18.94 16.25 59.91
CA ARG A 5 18.16 15.76 58.79
C ARG A 5 18.99 15.91 57.52
N SER A 6 19.54 14.84 57.02
CA SER A 6 20.13 14.79 55.68
C SER A 6 19.00 14.90 54.69
N GLY A 7 18.86 16.07 54.02
CA GLY A 7 18.02 16.24 52.85
C GLY A 7 18.58 15.38 51.74
N ILE A 8 17.81 14.35 51.30
CA ILE A 8 18.03 13.70 50.02
C ILE A 8 17.58 14.72 48.99
N GLU A 9 18.51 15.41 48.37
CA GLU A 9 18.24 16.16 47.13
C GLU A 9 17.88 15.14 46.06
N ASP A 10 16.59 15.08 45.74
CA ASP A 10 16.04 14.31 44.62
C ASP A 10 16.60 14.94 43.35
N VAL A 11 17.72 14.41 42.85
CA VAL A 11 18.32 14.80 41.59
C VAL A 11 17.42 14.24 40.49
N THR A 12 16.30 14.92 40.24
CA THR A 12 15.46 14.67 39.06
C THR A 12 16.32 15.01 37.85
N SER A 13 16.83 13.95 37.18
CA SER A 13 17.53 14.12 35.91
C SER A 13 16.61 14.86 34.95
N PRO A 14 17.10 15.91 34.27
CA PRO A 14 16.26 16.73 33.40
C PRO A 14 15.62 15.87 32.33
N ASP A 15 14.32 16.00 32.11
CA ASP A 15 13.59 15.33 31.04
C ASP A 15 14.10 15.80 29.67
N ARG A 16 15.15 15.12 29.19
CA ARG A 16 15.86 15.47 27.97
C ARG A 16 14.98 15.28 26.72
N ILE A 17 14.04 14.34 26.74
CA ILE A 17 13.16 14.05 25.60
C ILE A 17 12.15 15.18 25.44
N SER A 18 11.55 15.66 26.54
CA SER A 18 10.63 16.80 26.46
C SER A 18 11.30 18.12 26.07
N GLN A 19 12.63 18.20 26.07
CA GLN A 19 13.36 19.40 25.59
C GLN A 19 13.62 19.38 24.08
N LEU A 20 13.40 18.26 23.39
CA LEU A 20 13.61 18.16 21.95
C LEU A 20 12.67 19.12 21.18
N PRO A 21 13.14 19.72 20.07
CA PRO A 21 12.27 20.43 19.14
C PRO A 21 11.13 19.56 18.61
N ASN A 22 9.99 20.17 18.29
CA ASN A 22 8.82 19.44 17.80
C ASN A 22 9.12 18.60 16.56
N ASP A 23 9.96 19.09 15.63
CA ASP A 23 10.33 18.35 14.42
C ASP A 23 11.00 17.02 14.72
N LEU A 24 11.82 16.96 15.77
CA LEU A 24 12.44 15.71 16.21
C LEU A 24 11.42 14.79 16.90
N LEU A 25 10.52 15.36 17.70
CA LEU A 25 9.42 14.61 18.31
C LEU A 25 8.50 14.02 17.25
N PHE A 26 8.14 14.78 16.21
CA PHE A 26 7.34 14.28 15.10
C PHE A 26 8.04 13.13 14.37
N ARG A 27 9.34 13.23 14.12
CA ARG A 27 10.11 12.14 13.49
C ARG A 27 10.14 10.88 14.35
N ILE A 28 10.33 11.02 15.66
CA ILE A 28 10.35 9.87 16.60
C ILE A 28 8.96 9.24 16.67
N LEU A 29 7.90 10.02 16.88
CA LEU A 29 6.55 9.49 17.03
C LEU A 29 5.96 8.94 15.72
N SER A 30 6.43 9.41 14.57
CA SER A 30 6.03 8.85 13.28
C SER A 30 6.57 7.43 13.03
N LEU A 31 7.47 6.92 13.86
CA LEU A 31 8.01 5.56 13.79
C LEU A 31 7.22 4.53 14.60
N ILE A 32 6.28 4.99 15.43
CA ILE A 32 5.48 4.13 16.31
C ILE A 32 3.98 4.23 15.96
N PRO A 33 3.18 3.21 16.31
CA PRO A 33 1.73 3.28 16.12
C PRO A 33 1.08 4.46 16.83
N VAL A 34 -0.02 4.95 16.27
CA VAL A 34 -0.77 6.10 16.84
C VAL A 34 -1.21 5.85 18.27
N SER A 35 -1.61 4.61 18.63
CA SER A 35 -1.94 4.22 20.01
C SER A 35 -0.82 4.52 21.01
N ASP A 36 0.42 4.20 20.61
CA ASP A 36 1.60 4.40 21.45
C ASP A 36 1.97 5.89 21.48
N ALA A 37 1.89 6.58 20.33
CA ALA A 37 2.07 8.02 20.27
C ALA A 37 1.05 8.77 21.14
N MET A 38 -0.22 8.37 21.16
CA MET A 38 -1.26 8.91 22.05
C MET A 38 -0.94 8.65 23.53
N SER A 39 -0.41 7.48 23.86
CA SER A 39 -0.01 7.15 25.24
C SER A 39 1.08 8.05 25.79
N THR A 40 1.92 8.63 24.94
CA THR A 40 2.92 9.66 25.34
C THR A 40 2.28 10.94 25.90
N SER A 41 0.98 11.15 25.64
CA SER A 41 0.23 12.30 26.18
C SER A 41 0.20 12.34 27.72
N LEU A 42 0.47 11.20 28.37
CA LEU A 42 0.57 11.08 29.82
C LEU A 42 1.88 11.64 30.39
N LEU A 43 2.91 11.81 29.56
CA LEU A 43 4.23 12.27 30.01
C LEU A 43 4.25 13.73 30.45
N SER A 44 3.60 14.62 29.71
CA SER A 44 3.48 16.03 30.08
C SER A 44 2.40 16.77 29.29
N LYS A 45 2.09 18.02 29.69
CA LYS A 45 1.15 18.88 28.96
C LYS A 45 1.55 19.13 27.52
N ARG A 46 2.86 19.21 27.22
CA ARG A 46 3.40 19.39 25.86
C ARG A 46 3.06 18.20 24.97
N TRP A 47 3.20 16.97 25.49
CA TRP A 47 2.97 15.75 24.71
C TRP A 47 1.50 15.52 24.33
N LYS A 48 0.54 16.15 25.04
CA LYS A 48 -0.89 16.02 24.72
C LYS A 48 -1.25 16.43 23.30
N SER A 49 -0.56 17.42 22.74
CA SER A 49 -0.84 17.94 21.40
C SER A 49 0.11 17.41 20.32
N VAL A 50 1.24 16.81 20.70
CA VAL A 50 2.26 16.41 19.71
C VAL A 50 1.74 15.37 18.73
N TRP A 51 1.07 14.32 19.21
CA TRP A 51 0.55 13.27 18.33
C TRP A 51 -0.51 13.77 17.34
N LYS A 52 -1.27 14.80 17.72
CA LYS A 52 -2.31 15.39 16.85
C LYS A 52 -1.73 16.14 15.65
N MET A 53 -0.46 16.50 15.73
CA MET A 53 0.25 17.27 14.70
C MET A 53 1.18 16.40 13.85
N LEU A 54 1.13 15.07 14.00
CA LEU A 54 1.99 14.17 13.25
C LEU A 54 1.64 14.17 11.75
N PRO A 55 2.60 14.38 10.86
CA PRO A 55 2.35 14.30 9.42
C PRO A 55 2.22 12.87 8.91
N THR A 56 2.55 11.88 9.74
CA THR A 56 2.49 10.46 9.43
C THR A 56 1.78 9.72 10.54
N LEU A 57 0.75 8.96 10.20
CA LEU A 57 -0.02 8.15 11.13
C LEU A 57 0.05 6.68 10.73
N VAL A 58 0.39 5.83 11.69
CA VAL A 58 0.40 4.37 11.54
C VAL A 58 -0.58 3.77 12.54
N TYR A 59 -1.68 3.23 12.06
CA TYR A 59 -2.65 2.49 12.85
C TYR A 59 -2.35 1.00 12.74
N ASN A 60 -2.05 0.36 13.86
CA ASN A 60 -1.80 -1.07 13.92
C ASN A 60 -2.85 -1.73 14.82
N GLU A 61 -3.65 -2.63 14.27
CA GLU A 61 -4.73 -3.30 14.98
C GLU A 61 -4.23 -4.10 16.18
N ASN A 62 -3.01 -4.65 16.11
CA ASN A 62 -2.42 -5.36 17.25
C ASN A 62 -2.13 -4.45 18.45
N SER A 63 -1.70 -3.22 18.20
CA SER A 63 -1.43 -2.23 19.23
C SER A 63 -2.71 -1.67 19.84
N CYS A 64 -3.84 -1.79 19.12
CA CYS A 64 -5.15 -1.29 19.55
C CYS A 64 -5.94 -2.30 20.39
N SER A 65 -5.50 -3.54 20.53
CA SER A 65 -6.20 -4.61 21.28
C SER A 65 -6.46 -4.28 22.75
N ASN A 66 -5.76 -3.30 23.32
CA ASN A 66 -5.88 -2.86 24.72
C ASN A 66 -6.69 -1.56 24.89
N ILE A 67 -7.32 -1.03 23.84
CA ILE A 67 -8.05 0.26 23.89
C ILE A 67 -9.50 0.05 24.33
N GLY A 68 -9.74 -0.74 25.36
CA GLY A 68 -11.06 -0.94 25.96
C GLY A 68 -12.04 -1.64 25.01
N SER A 69 -13.31 -1.25 25.07
CA SER A 69 -14.41 -1.82 24.26
C SER A 69 -14.56 -1.23 22.87
N LEU A 70 -13.66 -0.32 22.45
CA LEU A 70 -13.72 0.31 21.14
C LEU A 70 -13.14 -0.60 20.06
N GLY A 71 -13.88 -0.79 18.97
CA GLY A 71 -13.35 -1.45 17.78
C GLY A 71 -12.24 -0.63 17.11
N PHE A 72 -11.39 -1.29 16.33
CA PHE A 72 -10.29 -0.65 15.61
C PHE A 72 -10.77 0.51 14.73
N ASP A 73 -11.85 0.31 13.98
CA ASP A 73 -12.42 1.31 13.08
C ASP A 73 -12.88 2.56 13.83
N GLN A 74 -13.56 2.37 14.96
CA GLN A 74 -14.01 3.49 15.81
C GLN A 74 -12.81 4.25 16.41
N PHE A 75 -11.75 3.53 16.78
CA PHE A 75 -10.53 4.17 17.27
C PHE A 75 -9.89 5.02 16.17
N CYS A 76 -9.71 4.46 14.96
CA CYS A 76 -9.17 5.19 13.81
C CYS A 76 -10.01 6.43 13.51
N GLY A 77 -11.33 6.28 13.36
CA GLY A 77 -12.23 7.39 13.03
C GLY A 77 -12.18 8.51 14.06
N ARG A 78 -12.25 8.19 15.38
CA ARG A 78 -12.20 9.20 16.44
C ARG A 78 -10.83 9.89 16.52
N SER A 79 -9.74 9.16 16.38
CA SER A 79 -8.41 9.75 16.44
C SER A 79 -8.12 10.64 15.23
N LEU A 80 -8.59 10.27 14.02
CA LEU A 80 -8.51 11.12 12.83
C LEU A 80 -9.33 12.40 12.99
N GLN A 81 -10.49 12.37 13.64
CA GLN A 81 -11.27 13.58 13.97
C GLN A 81 -10.53 14.53 14.94
N LEU A 82 -9.68 13.97 15.80
CA LEU A 82 -8.89 14.76 16.75
C LEU A 82 -7.55 15.22 16.17
N HIS A 83 -7.21 14.79 14.97
CA HIS A 83 -5.98 15.15 14.29
C HIS A 83 -6.04 16.61 13.81
N GLU A 84 -5.04 17.39 14.14
CA GLU A 84 -5.00 18.86 13.95
C GLU A 84 -3.87 19.30 12.99
N ALA A 85 -3.07 18.36 12.46
CA ALA A 85 -1.99 18.72 11.55
C ALA A 85 -2.55 19.35 10.26
N PRO A 86 -1.96 20.44 9.79
CA PRO A 86 -2.40 21.10 8.57
C PRO A 86 -2.15 20.24 7.33
N LEU A 87 -1.25 19.26 7.44
CA LEU A 87 -0.89 18.34 6.36
C LEU A 87 -0.70 16.94 6.92
N LEU A 88 -1.59 16.02 6.57
CA LEU A 88 -1.40 14.58 6.75
C LEU A 88 -0.76 14.02 5.48
N LYS A 89 0.52 13.68 5.55
CA LYS A 89 1.27 13.19 4.38
C LYS A 89 1.06 11.70 4.15
N THR A 90 1.16 10.91 5.22
CA THR A 90 1.14 9.44 5.13
C THR A 90 0.18 8.86 6.15
N LEU A 91 -0.68 7.97 5.67
CA LEU A 91 -1.58 7.17 6.49
C LEU A 91 -1.36 5.68 6.19
N THR A 92 -1.07 4.90 7.22
CA THR A 92 -0.92 3.45 7.12
C THR A 92 -1.89 2.76 8.05
N LEU A 93 -2.65 1.79 7.52
CA LEU A 93 -3.52 0.89 8.27
C LEU A 93 -2.94 -0.53 8.22
N GLU A 94 -2.54 -1.07 9.35
CA GLU A 94 -2.05 -2.45 9.49
C GLU A 94 -3.12 -3.30 10.18
N LEU A 95 -3.77 -4.15 9.40
CA LEU A 95 -4.89 -4.97 9.80
C LEU A 95 -4.42 -6.39 10.10
N ARG A 96 -4.87 -6.96 11.20
CA ARG A 96 -4.46 -8.30 11.64
C ARG A 96 -5.37 -9.40 11.12
N LYS A 97 -6.66 -9.14 11.00
CA LYS A 97 -7.67 -10.20 10.92
C LYS A 97 -8.82 -9.82 9.98
N GLN A 98 -9.38 -10.84 9.41
CA GLN A 98 -10.80 -11.08 9.04
C GLN A 98 -11.82 -10.02 9.53
N THR A 99 -11.54 -8.74 9.29
CA THR A 99 -12.61 -7.74 9.31
C THR A 99 -13.34 -7.87 7.98
N ASP A 100 -14.61 -8.26 8.03
CA ASP A 100 -15.44 -8.48 6.85
C ASP A 100 -15.57 -7.23 5.97
N SER A 101 -15.28 -6.08 6.50
CA SER A 101 -15.17 -4.81 5.77
C SER A 101 -14.41 -3.78 6.61
N LEU A 102 -13.56 -2.99 5.97
CA LEU A 102 -13.09 -1.75 6.58
C LEU A 102 -14.29 -0.79 6.63
N ASP A 103 -14.64 -0.34 7.85
CA ASP A 103 -15.79 0.56 7.97
C ASP A 103 -15.50 1.86 7.21
N SER A 104 -16.37 2.17 6.26
CA SER A 104 -16.31 3.40 5.48
C SER A 104 -16.28 4.67 6.33
N SER A 105 -16.64 4.58 7.62
CA SER A 105 -16.61 5.69 8.59
C SER A 105 -15.20 6.26 8.87
N ILE A 106 -14.13 5.52 8.56
CA ILE A 106 -12.75 6.00 8.69
C ILE A 106 -12.45 7.10 7.66
N PHE A 107 -12.92 6.92 6.43
CA PHE A 107 -12.51 7.72 5.26
C PHE A 107 -12.99 9.17 5.26
N PRO A 108 -14.22 9.52 5.71
CA PRO A 108 -14.67 10.91 5.77
C PRO A 108 -13.81 11.81 6.65
N ASN A 109 -13.03 11.23 7.55
CA ASN A 109 -12.17 11.95 8.48
C ASN A 109 -10.72 12.10 7.95
N ILE A 110 -10.43 11.55 6.77
CA ILE A 110 -9.13 11.71 6.13
C ILE A 110 -9.11 13.06 5.42
N HIS A 111 -8.14 13.89 5.78
CA HIS A 111 -7.96 15.20 5.15
C HIS A 111 -7.56 15.06 3.67
N SER A 112 -8.03 15.99 2.83
CA SER A 112 -7.75 16.06 1.39
C SER A 112 -6.28 16.31 1.02
N THR A 113 -5.37 16.29 1.98
CA THR A 113 -3.93 16.55 1.79
C THR A 113 -3.08 15.28 1.82
N LEU A 114 -3.72 14.10 1.84
CA LEU A 114 -3.02 12.83 1.92
C LEU A 114 -2.23 12.56 0.63
N LEU A 115 -0.92 12.31 0.78
CA LEU A 115 -0.02 12.02 -0.34
C LEU A 115 0.26 10.53 -0.49
N GLU A 116 0.30 9.79 0.62
CA GLU A 116 0.56 8.36 0.62
C GLU A 116 -0.44 7.64 1.52
N PHE A 117 -1.10 6.63 0.97
CA PHE A 117 -2.00 5.74 1.68
C PHE A 117 -1.56 4.30 1.56
N SER A 118 -1.52 3.59 2.67
CA SER A 118 -1.14 2.19 2.72
C SER A 118 -2.10 1.37 3.57
N ILE A 119 -2.58 0.25 3.04
CA ILE A 119 -3.28 -0.79 3.79
C ILE A 119 -2.46 -2.07 3.72
N LYS A 120 -2.17 -2.66 4.86
CA LYS A 120 -1.52 -3.97 4.97
C LYS A 120 -2.43 -4.91 5.76
N SER A 121 -2.83 -6.00 5.14
CA SER A 121 -3.55 -7.09 5.80
C SER A 121 -2.60 -8.27 5.99
N THR A 122 -2.39 -8.69 7.24
CA THR A 122 -1.49 -9.80 7.60
C THR A 122 -2.22 -11.14 7.78
N GLY A 123 -3.51 -11.21 7.41
CA GLY A 123 -4.31 -12.44 7.45
C GLY A 123 -3.75 -13.53 6.53
N TYR A 124 -3.87 -14.80 6.94
CA TYR A 124 -3.47 -15.94 6.11
C TYR A 124 -4.32 -16.01 4.84
N PRO A 125 -3.71 -16.25 3.66
CA PRO A 125 -4.42 -16.25 2.38
C PRO A 125 -5.47 -17.37 2.21
N VAL A 126 -5.57 -18.30 3.15
CA VAL A 126 -6.45 -19.48 3.05
C VAL A 126 -7.91 -19.21 3.43
N TYR A 127 -8.19 -18.11 4.15
CA TYR A 127 -9.54 -17.72 4.53
C TYR A 127 -9.85 -16.34 3.94
N TYR A 128 -10.68 -16.34 2.92
CA TYR A 128 -11.11 -15.16 2.16
C TYR A 128 -11.97 -14.22 3.01
N SER A 129 -11.37 -13.44 3.88
CA SER A 129 -12.02 -12.22 4.32
C SER A 129 -11.46 -11.07 3.48
N THR A 130 -12.18 -10.77 2.45
CA THR A 130 -11.89 -9.64 1.58
C THR A 130 -12.23 -8.36 2.32
N ILE A 131 -11.25 -7.51 2.49
CA ILE A 131 -11.50 -6.14 2.94
C ILE A 131 -12.01 -5.40 1.71
N SER A 132 -13.27 -5.04 1.70
CA SER A 132 -13.84 -4.21 0.63
C SER A 132 -13.26 -2.81 0.74
N PHE A 133 -12.63 -2.35 -0.33
CA PHE A 133 -12.15 -0.98 -0.40
C PHE A 133 -13.37 -0.04 -0.57
N PRO A 134 -13.43 1.09 0.14
CA PRO A 134 -14.61 1.96 0.08
C PRO A 134 -14.78 2.54 -1.31
N ASN A 135 -16.01 2.55 -1.78
CA ASN A 135 -16.37 3.05 -3.10
C ASN A 135 -16.25 4.58 -3.25
N ASN A 136 -16.12 5.32 -2.13
CA ASN A 136 -15.92 6.76 -2.15
C ASN A 136 -14.43 7.09 -2.06
N LEU A 137 -13.78 7.22 -3.20
CA LEU A 137 -12.35 7.53 -3.33
C LEU A 137 -12.09 9.03 -3.60
N ASP A 138 -13.12 9.87 -3.61
CA ASP A 138 -12.97 11.33 -3.81
C ASP A 138 -12.05 11.98 -2.78
N VAL A 139 -11.90 11.34 -1.61
CA VAL A 139 -11.00 11.76 -0.54
C VAL A 139 -9.52 11.72 -0.96
N PHE A 140 -9.19 10.98 -2.03
CA PHE A 140 -7.80 10.73 -2.43
C PHE A 140 -7.35 11.48 -3.69
N GLN A 141 -7.96 12.62 -4.00
CA GLN A 141 -7.60 13.41 -5.20
C GLN A 141 -6.13 13.87 -5.22
N THR A 142 -5.54 14.10 -4.05
CA THR A 142 -4.13 14.51 -3.90
C THR A 142 -3.18 13.33 -3.73
N LEU A 143 -3.69 12.10 -3.70
CA LEU A 143 -2.89 10.92 -3.43
C LEU A 143 -1.88 10.67 -4.55
N VAL A 144 -0.61 10.55 -4.18
CA VAL A 144 0.51 10.28 -5.09
C VAL A 144 0.92 8.82 -5.06
N VAL A 145 0.82 8.18 -3.89
CA VAL A 145 1.23 6.79 -3.68
C VAL A 145 0.12 6.02 -3.00
N LEU A 146 -0.31 4.90 -3.61
CA LEU A 146 -1.24 3.95 -3.04
C LEU A 146 -0.57 2.58 -2.90
N LYS A 147 -0.60 2.01 -1.68
CA LYS A 147 -0.04 0.69 -1.39
C LYS A 147 -1.10 -0.19 -0.74
N LEU A 148 -1.47 -1.27 -1.41
CA LEU A 148 -2.42 -2.26 -0.92
C LEU A 148 -1.74 -3.62 -0.84
N GLN A 149 -1.74 -4.22 0.34
CA GLN A 149 -1.06 -5.49 0.58
C GLN A 149 -1.93 -6.47 1.37
N GLY A 150 -2.04 -7.69 0.87
CA GLY A 150 -2.72 -8.80 1.55
C GLY A 150 -4.13 -9.04 1.00
N ASN A 151 -4.98 -9.72 1.78
CA ASN A 151 -6.33 -10.13 1.37
C ASN A 151 -7.29 -8.94 1.27
N ILE A 152 -7.04 -8.05 0.32
CA ILE A 152 -7.89 -6.90 0.01
C ILE A 152 -8.63 -7.25 -1.27
N CYS A 153 -9.96 -7.22 -1.26
CA CYS A 153 -10.76 -7.29 -2.47
C CYS A 153 -11.06 -5.88 -2.96
N LEU A 154 -10.66 -5.61 -4.18
CA LEU A 154 -11.01 -4.39 -4.87
C LEU A 154 -12.22 -4.62 -5.75
N ASP A 155 -13.32 -4.00 -5.37
CA ASP A 155 -14.46 -3.81 -6.22
C ASP A 155 -14.53 -2.31 -6.58
N VAL A 156 -14.30 -2.01 -7.85
CA VAL A 156 -14.40 -0.66 -8.39
C VAL A 156 -15.71 -0.58 -9.15
N VAL A 157 -16.84 -0.58 -8.40
CA VAL A 157 -18.17 -0.44 -8.99
C VAL A 157 -18.40 1.02 -9.37
N ASP A 158 -18.79 1.27 -10.61
CA ASP A 158 -19.54 2.39 -11.21
C ASP A 158 -19.39 3.82 -10.62
N SER A 159 -18.51 4.03 -9.68
CA SER A 159 -18.21 5.35 -9.15
C SER A 159 -17.16 6.02 -10.04
N PRO A 160 -17.30 7.29 -10.39
CA PRO A 160 -16.30 8.02 -11.17
C PRO A 160 -15.08 8.32 -10.28
N VAL A 161 -14.45 7.27 -9.78
CA VAL A 161 -13.21 7.39 -9.00
C VAL A 161 -12.12 7.85 -9.94
N CYS A 162 -11.48 8.96 -9.65
CA CYS A 162 -10.33 9.44 -10.40
C CYS A 162 -9.19 9.79 -9.45
N PHE A 163 -8.13 9.00 -9.52
CA PHE A 163 -6.87 9.27 -8.84
C PHE A 163 -6.03 10.24 -9.68
N GLN A 164 -6.41 11.49 -9.74
CA GLN A 164 -5.82 12.49 -10.65
C GLN A 164 -4.32 12.72 -10.44
N SER A 165 -3.83 12.47 -9.22
CA SER A 165 -2.44 12.72 -8.84
C SER A 165 -1.62 11.45 -8.61
N LEU A 166 -2.22 10.26 -8.77
CA LEU A 166 -1.57 8.99 -8.40
C LEU A 166 -0.47 8.64 -9.40
N LYS A 167 0.77 8.62 -8.91
CA LYS A 167 1.95 8.28 -9.69
C LYS A 167 2.43 6.87 -9.45
N SER A 168 2.27 6.33 -8.26
CA SER A 168 2.78 5.01 -7.91
C SER A 168 1.70 4.16 -7.26
N LEU A 169 1.44 2.98 -7.84
CA LEU A 169 0.46 2.01 -7.38
C LEU A 169 1.15 0.68 -7.06
N TYR A 170 1.03 0.22 -5.81
CA TYR A 170 1.58 -1.05 -5.34
C TYR A 170 0.45 -1.96 -4.91
N LEU A 171 0.28 -3.07 -5.62
CA LEU A 171 -0.73 -4.09 -5.36
C LEU A 171 -0.04 -5.41 -5.05
N THR A 172 -0.02 -5.81 -3.78
CA THR A 172 0.62 -7.04 -3.31
C THR A 172 -0.43 -8.00 -2.79
N CYS A 173 -0.66 -9.11 -3.49
CA CYS A 173 -1.64 -10.13 -3.11
C CYS A 173 -3.06 -9.59 -2.98
N VAL A 174 -3.40 -8.59 -3.80
CA VAL A 174 -4.74 -7.99 -3.86
C VAL A 174 -5.63 -8.81 -4.79
N ASN A 175 -6.86 -9.06 -4.38
CA ASN A 175 -7.88 -9.71 -5.16
C ASN A 175 -8.76 -8.68 -5.87
N PHE A 176 -9.31 -9.08 -7.01
CA PHE A 176 -10.28 -8.30 -7.76
C PHE A 176 -11.55 -9.12 -7.90
N GLU A 177 -12.71 -8.50 -7.79
CA GLU A 177 -13.97 -9.21 -7.94
C GLU A 177 -14.13 -9.75 -9.36
N ASN A 178 -13.66 -8.99 -10.34
CA ASN A 178 -13.67 -9.35 -11.76
C ASN A 178 -12.54 -8.65 -12.53
N GLU A 179 -12.37 -9.03 -13.80
CA GLU A 179 -11.35 -8.43 -14.70
C GLU A 179 -11.61 -6.94 -14.96
N GLU A 180 -12.87 -6.53 -14.97
CA GLU A 180 -13.27 -5.17 -15.22
C GLU A 180 -12.86 -4.22 -14.07
N SER A 181 -12.92 -4.70 -12.82
CA SER A 181 -12.50 -3.95 -11.63
C SER A 181 -11.02 -3.54 -11.70
N PHE A 182 -10.15 -4.42 -12.21
CA PHE A 182 -8.73 -4.09 -12.41
C PHE A 182 -8.55 -3.02 -13.51
N SER A 183 -9.20 -3.21 -14.64
CA SER A 183 -9.12 -2.27 -15.77
C SER A 183 -9.71 -0.89 -15.40
N LYS A 184 -10.80 -0.85 -14.63
CA LYS A 184 -11.40 0.38 -14.11
C LYS A 184 -10.44 1.10 -13.16
N LEU A 185 -9.77 0.37 -12.26
CA LEU A 185 -8.78 0.96 -11.37
C LEU A 185 -7.65 1.64 -12.15
N LEU A 186 -7.08 0.97 -13.15
CA LEU A 186 -6.00 1.54 -13.95
C LEU A 186 -6.45 2.75 -14.78
N SER A 187 -7.64 2.70 -15.36
CA SER A 187 -8.20 3.83 -16.12
C SER A 187 -8.52 5.05 -15.24
N ALA A 188 -8.75 4.83 -13.95
CA ALA A 188 -8.91 5.90 -12.96
C ALA A 188 -7.58 6.61 -12.59
N CYS A 189 -6.43 6.15 -13.08
CA CYS A 189 -5.09 6.65 -12.75
C CYS A 189 -4.39 7.26 -13.98
N PRO A 190 -4.81 8.43 -14.48
CA PRO A 190 -4.35 8.97 -15.78
C PRO A 190 -2.87 9.37 -15.82
N VAL A 191 -2.24 9.59 -14.67
CA VAL A 191 -0.84 10.02 -14.54
C VAL A 191 0.05 8.96 -13.89
N LEU A 192 -0.37 7.69 -13.89
CA LEU A 192 0.36 6.60 -13.26
C LEU A 192 1.70 6.36 -13.99
N GLU A 193 2.79 6.46 -13.24
CA GLU A 193 4.15 6.28 -13.72
C GLU A 193 4.73 4.92 -13.31
N ASP A 194 4.38 4.42 -12.11
CA ASP A 194 4.92 3.21 -11.50
C ASP A 194 3.81 2.24 -11.11
N LEU A 195 3.85 1.04 -11.65
CA LEU A 195 2.97 -0.05 -11.25
C LEU A 195 3.77 -1.24 -10.74
N PHE A 196 3.55 -1.60 -9.48
CA PHE A 196 4.03 -2.84 -8.88
C PHE A 196 2.83 -3.77 -8.63
N LEU A 197 2.81 -4.91 -9.29
CA LEU A 197 1.76 -5.92 -9.17
C LEU A 197 2.36 -7.26 -8.77
N GLN A 198 2.17 -7.66 -7.52
CA GLN A 198 2.53 -8.99 -7.05
C GLN A 198 1.26 -9.80 -6.82
N ARG A 199 1.15 -10.93 -7.51
CA ARG A 199 0.01 -11.82 -7.42
C ARG A 199 0.37 -13.10 -6.68
N LEU A 200 -0.53 -13.55 -5.83
CA LEU A 200 -0.61 -14.95 -5.46
C LEU A 200 -1.49 -15.67 -6.50
N CYS A 201 -1.28 -16.95 -6.69
CA CYS A 201 -2.13 -17.72 -7.59
C CYS A 201 -3.59 -17.65 -7.12
N SER A 202 -4.47 -17.18 -7.98
CA SER A 202 -5.91 -17.19 -7.81
C SER A 202 -6.51 -18.40 -8.53
N VAL A 203 -7.67 -18.86 -8.09
CA VAL A 203 -8.41 -19.91 -8.78
C VAL A 203 -9.15 -19.27 -9.96
N GLY A 204 -8.79 -19.64 -11.19
CA GLY A 204 -9.49 -19.21 -12.40
C GLY A 204 -8.58 -18.61 -13.48
N ARG A 205 -9.13 -18.52 -14.69
CA ARG A 205 -8.48 -17.84 -15.81
C ARG A 205 -8.88 -16.38 -15.76
N PHE A 206 -7.94 -15.49 -15.45
CA PHE A 206 -8.16 -14.05 -15.48
C PHE A 206 -7.27 -13.41 -16.55
N LEU A 207 -7.88 -12.59 -17.39
CA LEU A 207 -7.18 -11.70 -18.30
C LEU A 207 -6.82 -10.40 -17.56
N PHE A 208 -5.54 -10.15 -17.37
CA PHE A 208 -5.05 -8.89 -16.84
C PHE A 208 -4.57 -8.00 -17.98
N SER A 209 -5.34 -6.99 -18.29
CA SER A 209 -4.95 -5.98 -19.27
C SER A 209 -4.40 -4.75 -18.57
N ILE A 210 -3.11 -4.46 -18.78
CA ILE A 210 -2.44 -3.25 -18.32
C ILE A 210 -2.37 -2.29 -19.50
N SER A 211 -3.36 -1.38 -19.57
CA SER A 211 -3.42 -0.33 -20.59
C SER A 211 -3.26 1.04 -19.92
N VAL A 212 -2.00 1.49 -19.80
CA VAL A 212 -1.64 2.74 -19.10
C VAL A 212 -0.62 3.51 -19.92
N PRO A 213 -1.04 4.52 -20.72
CA PRO A 213 -0.14 5.25 -21.63
C PRO A 213 0.97 6.02 -20.92
N SER A 214 0.77 6.46 -19.67
CA SER A 214 1.75 7.21 -18.87
C SER A 214 2.78 6.33 -18.15
N LEU A 215 2.59 5.01 -18.13
CA LEU A 215 3.40 4.09 -17.35
C LEU A 215 4.86 4.07 -17.81
N GLN A 216 5.78 4.26 -16.86
CA GLN A 216 7.22 4.27 -17.10
C GLN A 216 7.92 3.06 -16.51
N ARG A 217 7.43 2.53 -15.38
CA ARG A 217 8.00 1.35 -14.71
C ARG A 217 6.90 0.34 -14.39
N LEU A 218 7.10 -0.89 -14.84
CA LEU A 218 6.22 -2.01 -14.53
C LEU A 218 7.02 -3.12 -13.87
N THR A 219 6.59 -3.51 -12.69
CA THR A 219 7.04 -4.75 -12.03
C THR A 219 5.86 -5.66 -11.82
N TYR A 220 5.88 -6.81 -12.47
CA TYR A 220 4.89 -7.86 -12.32
C TYR A 220 5.55 -9.11 -11.77
N THR A 221 5.06 -9.61 -10.65
CA THR A 221 5.53 -10.87 -10.07
C THR A 221 4.35 -11.77 -9.76
N LYS A 222 4.47 -13.04 -10.16
CA LYS A 222 3.50 -14.07 -9.83
C LYS A 222 4.23 -15.25 -9.18
N GLU A 223 3.94 -15.46 -7.90
CA GLU A 223 4.46 -16.60 -7.17
C GLU A 223 3.55 -17.82 -7.36
N GLN A 224 4.15 -18.98 -7.57
CA GLN A 224 3.43 -20.22 -7.77
C GLN A 224 2.89 -20.75 -6.45
N ALA A 225 1.57 -20.88 -6.31
CA ALA A 225 0.99 -21.73 -5.27
C ALA A 225 1.04 -23.20 -5.73
N TYR A 226 1.33 -24.10 -4.81
CA TYR A 226 1.57 -25.54 -5.07
C TYR A 226 0.42 -26.28 -5.76
N TYR A 227 -0.78 -25.69 -5.88
CA TYR A 227 -2.00 -26.38 -6.34
C TYR A 227 -2.84 -25.61 -7.37
N SER A 228 -2.31 -24.58 -8.05
CA SER A 228 -3.12 -23.82 -8.99
C SER A 228 -2.71 -24.02 -10.44
N ASN A 229 -3.68 -24.42 -11.27
CA ASN A 229 -3.61 -24.38 -12.73
C ASN A 229 -4.07 -23.01 -13.25
N ASP A 230 -3.58 -21.94 -12.65
CA ASP A 230 -3.97 -20.58 -13.02
C ASP A 230 -3.20 -20.14 -14.28
N GLU A 231 -3.86 -20.22 -15.41
CA GLU A 231 -3.39 -19.71 -16.70
C GLU A 231 -3.84 -18.25 -16.87
N ALA A 232 -3.32 -17.34 -16.05
CA ALA A 232 -3.61 -15.94 -16.29
C ALA A 232 -2.88 -15.45 -17.53
N ILE A 233 -3.57 -14.69 -18.36
CA ILE A 233 -3.00 -13.99 -19.51
C ILE A 233 -2.74 -12.55 -19.08
N LEU A 234 -1.52 -12.09 -19.29
CA LEU A 234 -1.12 -10.70 -19.05
C LEU A 234 -0.94 -9.99 -20.38
N GLU A 235 -1.77 -9.00 -20.64
CA GLU A 235 -1.65 -8.12 -21.80
C GLU A 235 -1.12 -6.75 -21.38
N ILE A 236 -0.12 -6.23 -22.11
CA ILE A 236 0.52 -4.96 -21.77
C ILE A 236 0.47 -4.01 -22.95
N THR A 237 -0.12 -2.83 -22.73
CA THR A 237 -0.16 -1.69 -23.64
C THR A 237 0.35 -0.46 -22.90
N ALA A 238 1.66 -0.19 -22.98
CA ALA A 238 2.31 0.89 -22.25
C ALA A 238 3.39 1.57 -23.09
N PRO A 239 3.02 2.46 -24.01
CA PRO A 239 3.94 3.06 -24.98
C PRO A 239 5.03 3.96 -24.36
N SER A 240 4.85 4.40 -23.11
CA SER A 240 5.84 5.19 -22.37
C SER A 240 6.76 4.38 -21.48
N LEU A 241 6.64 3.05 -21.49
CA LEU A 241 7.38 2.16 -20.60
C LEU A 241 8.88 2.23 -20.88
N LYS A 242 9.66 2.41 -19.82
CA LYS A 242 11.14 2.48 -19.83
C LYS A 242 11.77 1.27 -19.15
N HIS A 243 11.15 0.79 -18.08
CA HIS A 243 11.66 -0.31 -17.26
C HIS A 243 10.59 -1.37 -17.08
N LEU A 244 10.91 -2.60 -17.48
CA LEU A 244 10.03 -3.75 -17.39
C LEU A 244 10.68 -4.84 -16.57
N ASN A 245 9.99 -5.30 -15.52
CA ASN A 245 10.40 -6.46 -14.73
C ASN A 245 9.23 -7.44 -14.62
N ILE A 246 9.36 -8.60 -15.23
CA ILE A 246 8.34 -9.66 -15.18
C ILE A 246 8.95 -10.93 -14.59
N PHE A 247 8.31 -11.46 -13.57
CA PHE A 247 8.60 -12.77 -13.00
C PHE A 247 7.32 -13.59 -12.93
N ASP A 248 7.14 -14.52 -13.87
CA ASP A 248 6.01 -15.46 -13.86
C ASP A 248 6.41 -16.80 -14.48
N ARG A 249 6.31 -17.86 -13.71
CA ARG A 249 6.66 -19.22 -14.15
C ARG A 249 5.49 -20.00 -14.74
N VAL A 250 4.29 -19.45 -14.73
CA VAL A 250 3.06 -20.20 -15.03
C VAL A 250 2.22 -19.53 -16.10
N GLY A 251 2.19 -18.19 -16.15
CA GLY A 251 1.30 -17.42 -17.02
C GLY A 251 1.74 -17.35 -18.48
N VAL A 252 0.81 -16.92 -19.30
CA VAL A 252 1.01 -16.59 -20.71
C VAL A 252 1.10 -15.07 -20.84
N PHE A 253 2.05 -14.57 -21.63
CA PHE A 253 2.27 -13.16 -21.85
C PHE A 253 1.95 -12.77 -23.29
N SER A 254 1.29 -11.65 -23.45
CA SER A 254 1.06 -11.00 -24.72
C SER A 254 1.41 -9.53 -24.63
N PHE A 255 2.28 -9.06 -25.49
CA PHE A 255 2.52 -7.63 -25.69
C PHE A 255 1.71 -7.21 -26.92
N ILE A 256 0.76 -6.31 -26.72
CA ILE A 256 -0.19 -5.90 -27.76
C ILE A 256 0.42 -4.82 -28.64
N GLU A 257 1.25 -3.95 -28.07
CA GLU A 257 1.83 -2.82 -28.78
C GLU A 257 3.35 -2.73 -28.60
N ASP A 258 3.99 -2.01 -29.53
CA ASP A 258 5.41 -1.67 -29.42
C ASP A 258 5.64 -0.73 -28.23
N MET A 259 6.76 -0.93 -27.53
CA MET A 259 7.20 -0.09 -26.42
C MET A 259 8.48 0.67 -26.81
N PRO A 260 8.36 1.72 -27.62
CA PRO A 260 9.52 2.35 -28.29
C PRO A 260 10.47 3.04 -27.30
N LYS A 261 10.05 3.24 -26.06
CA LYS A 261 10.85 3.87 -25.00
C LYS A 261 11.48 2.88 -24.02
N LEU A 262 11.33 1.58 -24.27
CA LEU A 262 11.83 0.54 -23.36
C LEU A 262 13.35 0.49 -23.40
N VAL A 263 13.97 0.78 -22.26
CA VAL A 263 15.44 0.83 -22.07
C VAL A 263 15.93 -0.45 -21.42
N GLU A 264 15.20 -0.91 -20.38
CA GLU A 264 15.60 -2.05 -19.58
C GLU A 264 14.44 -3.04 -19.43
N ALA A 265 14.75 -4.33 -19.67
CA ALA A 265 13.79 -5.41 -19.45
C ALA A 265 14.44 -6.60 -18.73
N SER A 266 13.82 -7.03 -17.63
CA SER A 266 14.12 -8.28 -16.95
C SER A 266 12.89 -9.18 -17.04
N VAL A 267 12.99 -10.26 -17.81
CA VAL A 267 11.87 -11.15 -18.10
C VAL A 267 12.22 -12.57 -17.72
N ARG A 268 11.55 -13.11 -16.71
CA ARG A 268 11.70 -14.48 -16.22
C ARG A 268 10.36 -15.18 -16.35
N VAL A 269 10.20 -15.94 -17.42
CA VAL A 269 8.91 -16.53 -17.80
C VAL A 269 9.08 -17.94 -18.33
N LYS A 270 7.97 -18.71 -18.30
CA LYS A 270 7.85 -19.98 -18.99
C LYS A 270 7.38 -19.71 -20.41
N LEU A 271 8.19 -20.11 -21.42
CA LEU A 271 7.77 -20.04 -22.80
C LEU A 271 7.15 -21.37 -23.24
N SER A 272 6.04 -21.28 -23.94
CA SER A 272 5.49 -22.40 -24.70
C SER A 272 6.39 -22.71 -25.92
N LYS A 273 6.42 -23.99 -26.35
CA LYS A 273 7.30 -24.44 -27.48
C LYS A 273 7.12 -23.67 -28.78
N ASN A 274 6.01 -22.99 -28.97
CA ASN A 274 5.66 -22.26 -30.19
C ASN A 274 5.67 -20.73 -30.03
N GLU A 275 5.95 -20.22 -28.85
CA GLU A 275 5.97 -18.78 -28.60
C GLU A 275 7.33 -18.18 -28.95
N LYS A 276 7.29 -17.14 -29.77
CA LYS A 276 8.47 -16.31 -30.09
C LYS A 276 8.57 -15.18 -29.08
N LEU A 277 9.79 -14.86 -28.68
CA LEU A 277 10.03 -13.66 -27.91
C LEU A 277 9.45 -12.45 -28.64
N PRO A 278 8.72 -11.58 -27.93
CA PRO A 278 8.17 -10.37 -28.52
C PRO A 278 9.28 -9.52 -29.15
N LYS A 279 9.04 -9.01 -30.35
CA LYS A 279 10.01 -8.18 -31.06
C LYS A 279 10.43 -6.95 -30.25
N VAL A 280 9.56 -6.45 -29.41
CA VAL A 280 9.82 -5.29 -28.54
C VAL A 280 11.03 -5.50 -27.61
N LEU A 281 11.33 -6.75 -27.24
CA LEU A 281 12.47 -7.07 -26.39
C LEU A 281 13.80 -7.11 -27.15
N THR A 282 13.80 -7.10 -28.48
CA THR A 282 15.02 -7.16 -29.29
C THR A 282 15.71 -5.80 -29.45
N SER A 283 15.04 -4.71 -29.11
CA SER A 283 15.55 -3.33 -29.25
C SER A 283 15.96 -2.69 -27.91
N VAL A 284 15.94 -3.45 -26.82
CA VAL A 284 16.24 -2.93 -25.46
C VAL A 284 17.75 -2.80 -25.26
N GLU A 285 18.18 -1.76 -24.56
CA GLU A 285 19.61 -1.56 -24.24
C GLU A 285 20.13 -2.60 -23.23
N HIS A 286 19.30 -2.92 -22.24
CA HIS A 286 19.63 -3.88 -21.20
C HIS A 286 18.56 -4.96 -21.08
N LEU A 287 18.87 -6.18 -21.52
CA LEU A 287 17.96 -7.31 -21.49
C LEU A 287 18.50 -8.44 -20.61
N SER A 288 17.72 -8.81 -19.59
CA SER A 288 17.93 -10.03 -18.80
C SER A 288 16.80 -11.01 -19.07
N LEU A 289 17.11 -12.16 -19.64
CA LEU A 289 16.14 -13.21 -19.96
C LEU A 289 16.46 -14.48 -19.21
N ASP A 290 15.46 -15.02 -18.51
CA ASP A 290 15.51 -16.32 -17.88
C ASP A 290 14.27 -17.11 -18.29
N LEU A 291 14.46 -18.08 -19.20
CA LEU A 291 13.39 -18.82 -19.85
C LEU A 291 13.34 -20.22 -19.29
N TYR A 292 12.22 -20.58 -18.67
CA TYR A 292 12.00 -21.92 -18.17
C TYR A 292 11.34 -22.80 -19.24
N PRO A 293 11.88 -24.01 -19.49
CA PRO A 293 11.26 -24.93 -20.45
C PRO A 293 9.88 -25.38 -19.94
N SER A 294 8.91 -25.43 -20.85
CA SER A 294 7.65 -26.12 -20.61
C SER A 294 7.93 -27.63 -20.46
N MET A 295 7.67 -28.21 -19.30
CA MET A 295 7.72 -29.66 -19.14
C MET A 295 6.66 -30.36 -19.98
#